data_d66c83e56a28bfbba3872c02e043db24
#
_entry.id   d66c83e56a28bfbba3872c02e043db24
#
_cell.length_a   1.000
_cell.length_b   1.000
_cell.length_c   1.000
_cell.angle_alpha   90.00
_cell.angle_beta   90.00
_cell.angle_gamma   90.00
#
_symmetry.space_group_name_H-M   'P 1'
#
loop_
_entity.id
_entity.type
_entity.pdbx_description
1 polymer ?
#
loop_
_entity_poly.entity_id
_entity_poly.type
_entity_poly.pdbx_seq_one_letter_code
_entity_poly.pdbx_strand_id
1 'polypeptide(L)'
;MKHFDYLVNEQLKTMERLLYLQSELERCQDIEQELDSLDEGAELAALREEMALMKINLRKIQKTFENQTEEVIRSYQEVHLNTI
;
A
#
# COMPACT_ATOMS: atom_id res chain seq x y z
N MET A 1 -14.04 -22.71 -5.02
CA MET A 1 -12.90 -22.20 -4.25
C MET A 1 -11.83 -21.51 -5.11
N LYS A 2 -11.78 -21.79 -6.43
CA LYS A 2 -10.80 -21.14 -7.30
C LYS A 2 -10.92 -19.61 -7.31
N HIS A 3 -12.15 -19.09 -7.32
CA HIS A 3 -12.40 -17.65 -7.30
C HIS A 3 -11.92 -17.01 -5.98
N PHE A 4 -12.22 -17.68 -4.87
CA PHE A 4 -11.77 -17.21 -3.55
C PHE A 4 -10.24 -17.18 -3.48
N ASP A 5 -9.58 -18.24 -3.94
CA ASP A 5 -8.12 -18.31 -3.94
C ASP A 5 -7.49 -17.22 -4.81
N TYR A 6 -8.12 -16.94 -5.97
CA TYR A 6 -7.69 -15.85 -6.83
C TYR A 6 -7.77 -14.51 -6.10
N LEU A 7 -8.88 -14.23 -5.42
CA LEU A 7 -9.06 -12.97 -4.69
C LEU A 7 -8.03 -12.82 -3.57
N VAL A 8 -7.75 -13.89 -2.84
CA VAL A 8 -6.73 -13.89 -1.78
C VAL A 8 -5.35 -13.61 -2.36
N ASN A 9 -5.00 -14.26 -3.48
CA ASN A 9 -3.71 -14.06 -4.14
C ASN A 9 -3.55 -12.62 -4.63
N GLU A 10 -4.59 -12.03 -5.20
CA GLU A 10 -4.56 -10.63 -5.64
C GLU A 10 -4.38 -9.70 -4.44
N GLN A 11 -5.04 -9.98 -3.32
CA GLN A 11 -4.88 -9.19 -2.10
C GLN A 11 -3.47 -9.28 -1.54
N LEU A 12 -2.85 -10.46 -1.60
CA LEU A 12 -1.46 -10.64 -1.16
C LEU A 12 -0.48 -9.82 -2.00
N LYS A 13 -0.71 -9.74 -3.30
CA LYS A 13 0.10 -8.90 -4.19
C LYS A 13 -0.03 -7.42 -3.83
N THR A 14 -1.24 -6.98 -3.53
CA THR A 14 -1.50 -5.60 -3.09
C THR A 14 -0.80 -5.32 -1.76
N MET A 15 -0.85 -6.27 -0.82
CA MET A 15 -0.16 -6.16 0.46
C MET A 15 1.34 -6.00 0.28
N GLU A 16 1.95 -6.77 -0.64
CA GLU A 16 3.38 -6.66 -0.93
C GLU A 16 3.74 -5.26 -1.44
N ARG A 17 2.91 -4.70 -2.33
CA ARG A 17 3.10 -3.34 -2.84
C ARG A 17 2.96 -2.30 -1.73
N LEU A 18 1.97 -2.50 -0.86
CA LEU A 18 1.72 -1.61 0.27
C LEU A 18 2.93 -1.57 1.21
N LEU A 19 3.44 -2.75 1.58
CA LEU A 19 4.59 -2.86 2.47
C LEU A 19 5.86 -2.28 1.84
N TYR A 20 6.05 -2.52 0.54
CA TYR A 20 7.19 -1.97 -0.18
C TYR A 20 7.15 -0.44 -0.16
N LEU A 21 5.99 0.15 -0.49
CA LEU A 21 5.86 1.60 -0.54
C LEU A 21 5.99 2.24 0.84
N GLN A 22 5.45 1.60 1.88
CA GLN A 22 5.64 2.06 3.26
C GLN A 22 7.11 2.06 3.65
N SER A 23 7.84 1.01 3.29
CA SER A 23 9.26 0.89 3.55
C SER A 23 10.07 1.98 2.83
N GLU A 24 9.72 2.26 1.56
CA GLU A 24 10.36 3.32 0.79
C GLU A 24 10.07 4.71 1.38
N LEU A 25 8.84 4.94 1.85
CA LEU A 25 8.48 6.20 2.48
C LEU A 25 9.26 6.41 3.78
N GLU A 26 9.41 5.38 4.60
CA GLU A 26 10.20 5.43 5.82
C GLU A 26 11.67 5.77 5.53
N ARG A 27 12.24 5.14 4.50
CA ARG A 27 13.59 5.43 4.06
C ARG A 27 13.74 6.88 3.62
N CYS A 28 12.76 7.40 2.88
CA CYS A 28 12.74 8.80 2.46
C CYS A 28 12.64 9.76 3.65
N GLN A 29 11.91 9.40 4.69
CA GLN A 29 11.82 10.20 5.92
C GLN A 29 13.17 10.30 6.62
N ASP A 30 13.95 9.23 6.63
CA ASP A 30 15.30 9.23 7.20
C ASP A 30 16.23 10.14 6.39
N ILE A 31 16.15 10.07 5.05
CA ILE A 31 16.92 10.94 4.16
C ILE A 31 16.50 12.40 4.34
N GLU A 32 15.21 12.65 4.52
CA GLU A 32 14.67 13.99 4.77
C GLU A 32 15.34 14.62 5.99
N GLN A 33 15.49 13.87 7.07
CA GLN A 33 16.13 14.35 8.28
C GLN A 33 17.60 14.66 8.05
N GLU A 34 18.30 13.82 7.28
CA GLU A 34 19.70 14.05 6.93
C GLU A 34 19.87 15.33 6.11
N LEU A 35 19.06 15.51 5.07
CA LEU A 35 19.15 16.68 4.20
C LEU A 35 18.80 17.97 4.95
N ASP A 36 17.85 17.92 5.89
CA ASP A 36 17.48 19.05 6.71
C ASP A 36 18.65 19.47 7.61
N SER A 37 19.34 18.52 8.22
CA SER A 37 20.49 18.79 9.08
C SER A 37 21.70 19.31 8.32
N LEU A 38 21.83 18.99 7.01
CA LEU A 38 22.89 19.44 6.15
C LEU A 38 22.58 20.76 5.41
N ASP A 39 21.37 21.28 5.62
CA ASP A 39 20.90 22.51 4.97
C ASP A 39 20.88 22.40 3.42
N GLU A 40 20.56 21.21 2.92
CA GLU A 40 20.46 20.91 1.48
C GLU A 40 19.04 21.20 0.97
N GLY A 41 18.70 22.51 0.92
CA GLY A 41 17.33 22.95 0.66
C GLY A 41 16.73 22.51 -0.67
N ALA A 42 17.51 22.48 -1.76
CA ALA A 42 17.02 22.10 -3.09
C ALA A 42 16.70 20.60 -3.14
N GLU A 43 17.61 19.77 -2.64
CA GLU A 43 17.38 18.31 -2.59
C GLU A 43 16.24 17.98 -1.63
N LEU A 44 16.13 18.70 -0.52
CA LEU A 44 15.05 18.50 0.45
C LEU A 44 13.68 18.80 -0.18
N ALA A 45 13.57 19.88 -0.94
CA ALA A 45 12.34 20.23 -1.64
C ALA A 45 11.96 19.16 -2.66
N ALA A 46 12.91 18.68 -3.46
CA ALA A 46 12.68 17.63 -4.43
C ALA A 46 12.24 16.34 -3.76
N LEU A 47 12.89 15.96 -2.66
CA LEU A 47 12.53 14.75 -1.90
C LEU A 47 11.11 14.85 -1.35
N ARG A 48 10.73 16.01 -0.81
CA ARG A 48 9.39 16.24 -0.26
C ARG A 48 8.30 16.12 -1.33
N GLU A 49 8.58 16.55 -2.56
CA GLU A 49 7.66 16.35 -3.67
C GLU A 49 7.46 14.87 -3.97
N GLU A 50 8.55 14.10 -4.04
CA GLU A 50 8.47 12.66 -4.24
C GLU A 50 7.71 11.97 -3.12
N MET A 51 7.97 12.35 -1.87
CA MET A 51 7.25 11.80 -0.72
C MET A 51 5.76 12.10 -0.77
N ALA A 52 5.37 13.29 -1.24
CA ALA A 52 3.95 13.63 -1.40
C ALA A 52 3.27 12.69 -2.41
N LEU A 53 3.94 12.40 -3.53
CA LEU A 53 3.43 11.46 -4.53
C LEU A 53 3.35 10.04 -3.98
N MET A 54 4.35 9.61 -3.22
CA MET A 54 4.34 8.30 -2.54
C MET A 54 3.15 8.17 -1.60
N LYS A 55 2.85 9.22 -0.83
CA LYS A 55 1.70 9.22 0.09
C LYS A 55 0.37 9.10 -0.65
N ILE A 56 0.25 9.78 -1.79
CA ILE A 56 -0.94 9.65 -2.63
C ILE A 56 -1.09 8.23 -3.15
N ASN A 57 0.00 7.64 -3.66
CA ASN A 57 0.01 6.27 -4.15
C ASN A 57 -0.30 5.27 -3.03
N LEU A 58 0.25 5.51 -1.85
CA LEU A 58 0.00 4.66 -0.69
C LEU A 58 -1.48 4.64 -0.33
N ARG A 59 -2.14 5.79 -0.33
CA ARG A 59 -3.59 5.87 -0.08
C ARG A 59 -4.40 5.09 -1.11
N LYS A 60 -4.00 5.18 -2.39
CA LYS A 60 -4.67 4.45 -3.47
C LYS A 60 -4.54 2.94 -3.28
N ILE A 61 -3.34 2.48 -2.92
CA ILE A 61 -3.09 1.06 -2.68
C ILE A 61 -3.86 0.59 -1.44
N GLN A 62 -3.91 1.40 -0.38
CA GLN A 62 -4.70 1.10 0.82
C GLN A 62 -6.19 0.95 0.48
N LYS A 63 -6.71 1.83 -0.39
CA LYS A 63 -8.10 1.75 -0.83
C LYS A 63 -8.36 0.48 -1.63
N THR A 64 -7.44 0.13 -2.52
CA THR A 64 -7.52 -1.12 -3.29
C THR A 64 -7.51 -2.32 -2.35
N PHE A 65 -6.64 -2.32 -1.34
CA PHE A 65 -6.56 -3.39 -0.35
C PHE A 65 -7.87 -3.54 0.42
N GLU A 66 -8.45 -2.43 0.86
CA GLU A 66 -9.75 -2.44 1.56
C GLU A 66 -10.85 -3.03 0.69
N ASN A 67 -10.92 -2.63 -0.58
CA ASN A 67 -11.91 -3.15 -1.52
C ASN A 67 -11.72 -4.65 -1.75
N GLN A 68 -10.48 -5.11 -1.86
CA GLN A 68 -10.15 -6.52 -2.02
C GLN A 68 -10.54 -7.31 -0.77
N THR A 69 -10.35 -6.73 0.41
CA THR A 69 -10.76 -7.36 1.67
C THR A 69 -12.27 -7.60 1.68
N GLU A 70 -13.05 -6.60 1.25
CA GLU A 70 -14.50 -6.73 1.17
C GLU A 70 -14.91 -7.84 0.20
N GLU A 71 -14.24 -7.93 -0.95
CA GLU A 71 -14.51 -8.98 -1.93
C GLU A 71 -14.17 -10.37 -1.41
N VAL A 72 -13.04 -10.50 -0.72
CA VAL A 72 -12.63 -11.77 -0.11
C VAL A 72 -13.67 -12.22 0.92
N ILE A 73 -14.09 -11.31 1.79
CA ILE A 73 -15.09 -11.61 2.82
C ILE A 73 -16.41 -12.02 2.17
N ARG A 74 -16.87 -11.29 1.17
CA ARG A 74 -18.11 -11.59 0.46
C ARG A 74 -18.05 -12.97 -0.21
N SER A 75 -16.93 -13.26 -0.88
CA SER A 75 -16.73 -14.56 -1.52
C SER A 75 -16.75 -15.70 -0.52
N TYR A 76 -16.12 -15.51 0.64
CA TYR A 76 -16.11 -16.48 1.72
C TYR A 76 -17.55 -16.72 2.26
N GLN A 77 -18.30 -15.67 2.48
CA GLN A 77 -19.68 -15.76 2.95
C GLN A 77 -20.58 -16.48 1.96
N GLU A 78 -20.43 -16.21 0.66
CA GLU A 78 -21.21 -16.87 -0.38
C GLU A 78 -20.95 -18.37 -0.39
N VAL A 79 -19.68 -18.78 -0.28
CA VAL A 79 -19.30 -20.21 -0.23
C VAL A 79 -19.93 -20.87 0.99
N HIS A 80 -19.87 -20.23 2.15
CA HIS A 80 -20.44 -20.79 3.38
C HIS A 80 -21.97 -20.89 3.35
N LEU A 81 -22.65 -19.88 2.81
CA LEU A 81 -24.09 -19.89 2.70
C LEU A 81 -24.59 -20.96 1.72
N ASN A 82 -23.82 -21.25 0.69
CA ASN A 82 -24.20 -22.23 -0.33
C ASN A 82 -23.90 -23.68 0.09
N THR A 83 -23.15 -23.88 1.14
CA THR A 83 -22.80 -25.23 1.65
C THR A 83 -23.78 -25.76 2.70
N ILE A 84 -24.71 -24.95 3.13
CA ILE A 84 -25.74 -25.32 4.09
C ILE A 84 -26.98 -25.75 3.36
#